data_05d49911f04594d55addda1b2d9c4350
#
_entry.id   05d49911f04594d55addda1b2d9c4350
#
_cell.length_a   1.000
_cell.length_b   1.000
_cell.length_c   1.000
_cell.angle_alpha   90.00
_cell.angle_beta   90.00
_cell.angle_gamma   90.00
#
_symmetry.space_group_name_H-M   'P 1'
#
loop_
_entity.id
_entity.type
_entity.pdbx_description
1 polymer ?
#
loop_
_entity_poly.entity_id
_entity_poly.type
_entity_poly.pdbx_seq_one_letter_code
_entity_poly.pdbx_strand_id
1 'polypeptide(L)'
;TDNPRTEQMKAVLGDGYGNLFDRFVAGVAYLDGERPSLIFSRGYYTRSVIATWDFRNGKLTSRWVFDSDSSEENRKYRGQGNHQLSVADVDADGKDEIIFGAMVVDDNGKGLHSTGLGHGDALHVSDLDPDRPGLEIFDIQERFDDAGAHFRDAKTGEVIWKKPSIKAGDDGEGPGRGLSIDIDPRHQGHESWVFGAQITGLFNTKGEKISEKNPRSCNFAVFWDGDILRELLNGNTVSKWNWEKETTDSLFVAEGGASNNGTKSTPALSADLFGDWREEFMLRSTDNKELRIYTTTIPTKHRFYTFMHDPQYRVAIAWQNVAYNQPPHTSFFVGDGMKQPPRPAISTIRVKRR
;
A
#
# COMPACT_ATOMS: atom_id res chain seq x y z
N THR A 1 -26.37 16.77 -0.65
CA THR A 1 -25.28 17.75 -0.73
C THR A 1 -25.38 18.50 -2.03
N ASP A 2 -25.31 19.79 -1.94
CA ASP A 2 -25.43 20.71 -3.07
C ASP A 2 -24.36 20.41 -4.13
N ASN A 3 -24.67 20.77 -5.35
CA ASN A 3 -23.80 20.53 -6.49
C ASN A 3 -22.36 21.04 -6.21
N PRO A 4 -21.34 20.19 -6.18
CA PRO A 4 -19.98 20.60 -5.89
C PRO A 4 -19.35 21.52 -6.95
N ARG A 5 -20.00 21.70 -8.08
CA ARG A 5 -19.54 22.52 -9.21
C ARG A 5 -19.93 23.99 -9.11
N THR A 6 -19.96 24.53 -7.91
CA THR A 6 -20.24 25.95 -7.70
C THR A 6 -18.99 26.73 -7.35
N GLU A 7 -18.94 28.02 -7.67
CA GLU A 7 -17.83 28.90 -7.29
C GLU A 7 -17.64 28.95 -5.77
N GLN A 8 -18.73 28.84 -5.01
CA GLN A 8 -18.67 28.77 -3.55
C GLN A 8 -17.96 27.50 -3.07
N MET A 9 -18.24 26.35 -3.68
CA MET A 9 -17.56 25.10 -3.39
C MET A 9 -16.08 25.17 -3.76
N LYS A 10 -15.75 25.77 -4.89
CA LYS A 10 -14.38 26.02 -5.31
C LYS A 10 -13.63 26.88 -4.31
N ALA A 11 -14.22 27.93 -3.79
CA ALA A 11 -13.60 28.80 -2.79
C ALA A 11 -13.33 28.07 -1.46
N VAL A 12 -14.26 27.20 -1.02
CA VAL A 12 -14.14 26.48 0.26
C VAL A 12 -13.29 25.23 0.16
N LEU A 13 -13.43 24.46 -0.94
CA LEU A 13 -12.84 23.13 -1.09
C LEU A 13 -11.67 23.09 -2.08
N GLY A 14 -11.43 24.17 -2.80
CA GLY A 14 -10.36 24.28 -3.80
C GLY A 14 -10.71 23.67 -5.17
N ASP A 15 -11.94 23.15 -5.35
CA ASP A 15 -12.39 22.53 -6.58
C ASP A 15 -13.88 22.79 -6.82
N GLY A 16 -14.19 23.46 -7.93
CA GLY A 16 -15.57 23.66 -8.41
C GLY A 16 -16.10 22.50 -9.25
N TYR A 17 -15.29 21.50 -9.55
CA TYR A 17 -15.65 20.38 -10.40
C TYR A 17 -16.04 19.12 -9.62
N GLY A 18 -15.61 18.98 -8.39
CA GLY A 18 -15.86 17.83 -7.51
C GLY A 18 -14.83 16.70 -7.63
N ASN A 19 -14.00 16.69 -8.66
CA ASN A 19 -13.02 15.62 -8.83
C ASN A 19 -11.85 15.70 -7.84
N LEU A 20 -11.50 16.90 -7.39
CA LEU A 20 -10.35 17.10 -6.52
C LEU A 20 -10.62 16.81 -5.04
N PHE A 21 -11.86 16.90 -4.60
CA PHE A 21 -12.21 16.66 -3.18
C PHE A 21 -13.25 15.56 -2.96
N ASP A 22 -14.02 15.14 -3.97
CA ASP A 22 -14.98 14.05 -3.87
C ASP A 22 -14.31 12.69 -4.19
N ARG A 23 -13.17 12.48 -3.58
CA ARG A 23 -12.42 11.23 -3.62
C ARG A 23 -12.35 10.66 -2.21
N PHE A 24 -12.72 9.41 -2.08
CA PHE A 24 -12.88 8.75 -0.80
C PHE A 24 -12.00 7.50 -0.76
N VAL A 25 -11.24 7.37 0.32
CA VAL A 25 -10.58 6.13 0.69
C VAL A 25 -10.97 5.79 2.13
N ALA A 26 -10.95 4.50 2.45
CA ALA A 26 -11.34 4.01 3.75
C ALA A 26 -10.38 2.93 4.24
N GLY A 27 -10.33 2.73 5.54
CA GLY A 27 -9.48 1.71 6.14
C GLY A 27 -9.88 1.41 7.58
N VAL A 28 -9.04 0.60 8.20
CA VAL A 28 -9.12 0.23 9.62
C VAL A 28 -7.72 0.40 10.21
N ALA A 29 -7.63 0.94 11.43
CA ALA A 29 -6.39 1.10 12.17
C ALA A 29 -6.57 0.78 13.65
N TYR A 30 -5.51 0.37 14.32
CA TYR A 30 -5.47 0.19 15.78
C TYR A 30 -4.98 1.47 16.45
N LEU A 31 -5.78 2.56 16.36
CA LEU A 31 -5.46 3.88 16.91
C LEU A 31 -5.37 3.93 18.45
N ASP A 32 -5.75 2.88 19.15
CA ASP A 32 -5.54 2.70 20.59
C ASP A 32 -4.58 1.54 20.91
N GLY A 33 -3.99 0.93 19.89
CA GLY A 33 -3.08 -0.22 20.00
C GLY A 33 -3.79 -1.55 20.28
N GLU A 34 -5.09 -1.56 20.57
CA GLU A 34 -5.82 -2.76 21.00
C GLU A 34 -7.02 -3.09 20.11
N ARG A 35 -7.78 -2.08 19.71
CA ARG A 35 -9.08 -2.26 19.05
C ARG A 35 -9.14 -1.49 17.75
N PRO A 36 -9.76 -2.08 16.70
CA PRO A 36 -9.86 -1.41 15.40
C PRO A 36 -10.77 -0.19 15.47
N SER A 37 -10.35 0.87 14.81
CA SER A 37 -11.12 2.08 14.50
C SER A 37 -11.33 2.19 13.00
N LEU A 38 -12.45 2.77 12.58
CA LEU A 38 -12.74 3.03 11.17
C LEU A 38 -12.06 4.32 10.74
N ILE A 39 -11.53 4.33 9.53
CA ILE A 39 -10.92 5.50 8.90
C ILE A 39 -11.69 5.81 7.61
N PHE A 40 -12.06 7.07 7.43
CA PHE A 40 -12.58 7.58 6.17
C PHE A 40 -11.88 8.87 5.82
N SER A 41 -11.32 8.94 4.61
CA SER A 41 -10.74 10.16 4.08
C SER A 41 -11.60 10.72 2.96
N ARG A 42 -11.52 12.04 2.78
CA ARG A 42 -12.13 12.76 1.67
C ARG A 42 -11.15 13.79 1.12
N GLY A 43 -10.94 13.76 -0.17
CA GLY A 43 -10.04 14.67 -0.88
C GLY A 43 -8.57 14.30 -0.74
N TYR A 44 -7.78 14.53 -1.78
CA TYR A 44 -6.34 14.31 -1.77
C TYR A 44 -5.55 15.21 -2.74
N TYR A 45 -6.20 15.86 -3.70
CA TYR A 45 -5.54 16.84 -4.57
C TYR A 45 -5.50 18.25 -3.98
N THR A 46 -6.40 18.54 -3.04
CA THR A 46 -6.52 19.85 -2.39
C THR A 46 -6.74 19.65 -0.90
N ARG A 47 -7.83 20.17 -0.31
CA ARG A 47 -8.19 19.93 1.08
C ARG A 47 -8.36 18.43 1.32
N SER A 48 -7.66 17.91 2.32
CA SER A 48 -7.73 16.52 2.74
C SER A 48 -8.32 16.44 4.14
N VAL A 49 -9.33 15.62 4.30
CA VAL A 49 -9.99 15.37 5.59
C VAL A 49 -9.91 13.89 5.90
N ILE A 50 -9.44 13.52 7.08
CA ILE A 50 -9.44 12.17 7.60
C ILE A 50 -10.27 12.15 8.86
N ALA A 51 -11.34 11.36 8.86
CA ALA A 51 -12.22 11.22 10.01
C ALA A 51 -12.19 9.78 10.52
N THR A 52 -12.16 9.60 11.83
CA THR A 52 -12.08 8.30 12.48
C THR A 52 -13.22 8.08 13.45
N TRP A 53 -13.64 6.81 13.55
CA TRP A 53 -14.72 6.41 14.43
C TRP A 53 -14.41 5.09 15.13
N ASP A 54 -14.88 5.02 16.36
CA ASP A 54 -14.86 3.80 17.16
C ASP A 54 -16.24 3.14 17.15
N PHE A 55 -16.29 1.85 16.81
CA PHE A 55 -17.50 1.05 17.01
C PHE A 55 -17.35 0.22 18.28
N ARG A 56 -18.05 0.64 19.34
CA ARG A 56 -17.99 0.00 20.67
C ARG A 56 -19.39 -0.19 21.24
N ASN A 57 -19.67 -1.39 21.74
CA ASN A 57 -20.95 -1.71 22.40
C ASN A 57 -22.18 -1.36 21.55
N GLY A 58 -22.12 -1.62 20.24
CA GLY A 58 -23.20 -1.32 19.31
C GLY A 58 -23.37 0.16 18.95
N LYS A 59 -22.42 1.02 19.33
CA LYS A 59 -22.44 2.46 19.03
C LYS A 59 -21.23 2.85 18.20
N LEU A 60 -21.48 3.71 17.22
CA LEU A 60 -20.46 4.37 16.44
C LEU A 60 -20.25 5.78 17.03
N THR A 61 -19.02 6.08 17.43
CA THR A 61 -18.64 7.38 18.02
C THR A 61 -17.46 7.95 17.27
N SER A 62 -17.51 9.25 16.96
CA SER A 62 -16.35 9.95 16.37
C SER A 62 -15.21 9.96 17.37
N ARG A 63 -14.00 9.63 16.87
CA ARG A 63 -12.77 9.67 17.67
C ARG A 63 -12.08 11.02 17.49
N TRP A 64 -11.68 11.33 16.26
CA TRP A 64 -11.13 12.62 15.87
C TRP A 64 -11.31 12.86 14.36
N VAL A 65 -11.11 14.11 13.97
CA VAL A 65 -11.09 14.53 12.56
C VAL A 65 -9.85 15.37 12.33
N PHE A 66 -9.01 14.93 11.41
CA PHE A 66 -7.92 15.72 10.84
C PHE A 66 -8.43 16.47 9.61
N ASP A 67 -8.09 17.74 9.48
CA ASP A 67 -8.46 18.58 8.34
C ASP A 67 -7.28 19.48 7.97
N SER A 68 -6.79 19.35 6.75
CA SER A 68 -5.66 20.13 6.24
C SER A 68 -5.91 21.64 6.20
N ASP A 69 -7.18 22.05 6.24
CA ASP A 69 -7.55 23.48 6.20
C ASP A 69 -8.00 24.03 7.58
N SER A 70 -7.94 23.23 8.65
CA SER A 70 -8.38 23.65 9.99
C SER A 70 -7.49 24.68 10.66
N SER A 71 -6.23 24.76 10.26
CA SER A 71 -5.23 25.72 10.80
C SER A 71 -4.15 26.01 9.77
N GLU A 72 -3.38 27.08 10.00
CA GLU A 72 -2.21 27.39 9.15
C GLU A 72 -1.14 26.29 9.26
N GLU A 73 -0.97 25.70 10.44
CA GLU A 73 -0.03 24.60 10.65
C GLU A 73 -0.40 23.37 9.82
N ASN A 74 -1.69 23.08 9.67
CA ASN A 74 -2.17 21.94 8.92
C ASN A 74 -2.12 22.13 7.39
N ARG A 75 -1.93 23.36 6.91
CA ARG A 75 -1.89 23.64 5.45
C ARG A 75 -0.78 22.93 4.70
N LYS A 76 0.32 22.56 5.35
CA LYS A 76 1.39 21.75 4.75
C LYS A 76 0.97 20.34 4.34
N TYR A 77 -0.18 19.86 4.83
CA TYR A 77 -0.76 18.56 4.49
C TYR A 77 -1.76 18.62 3.34
N ARG A 78 -2.11 19.83 2.88
CA ARG A 78 -3.04 20.01 1.77
C ARG A 78 -2.46 19.49 0.47
N GLY A 79 -3.24 18.66 -0.28
CA GLY A 79 -2.82 18.13 -1.56
C GLY A 79 -1.74 17.05 -1.49
N GLN A 80 -1.58 16.40 -0.34
CA GLN A 80 -0.53 15.41 -0.11
C GLN A 80 -1.05 13.95 -0.15
N GLY A 81 -2.36 13.75 -0.29
CA GLY A 81 -2.95 12.41 -0.27
C GLY A 81 -2.80 11.68 -1.60
N ASN A 82 -2.78 10.35 -1.55
CA ASN A 82 -2.75 9.46 -2.70
C ASN A 82 -4.14 8.86 -3.02
N HIS A 83 -4.24 8.13 -4.13
CA HIS A 83 -5.39 7.30 -4.48
C HIS A 83 -5.58 6.09 -3.55
N GLN A 84 -4.71 5.92 -2.57
CA GLN A 84 -4.75 4.88 -1.55
C GLN A 84 -4.17 5.40 -0.24
N LEU A 85 -4.39 4.67 0.83
CA LEU A 85 -3.75 4.88 2.12
C LEU A 85 -3.10 3.57 2.60
N SER A 86 -2.17 3.71 3.53
CA SER A 86 -1.64 2.60 4.33
C SER A 86 -1.78 2.92 5.81
N VAL A 87 -1.69 1.89 6.61
CA VAL A 87 -1.77 1.98 8.07
C VAL A 87 -0.64 1.15 8.66
N ALA A 88 0.13 1.73 9.56
CA ALA A 88 1.25 1.08 10.22
C ALA A 88 1.65 1.83 11.49
N ASP A 89 2.23 1.15 12.46
CA ASP A 89 2.91 1.73 13.62
C ASP A 89 4.31 2.22 13.18
N VAL A 90 4.38 3.46 12.67
CA VAL A 90 5.62 3.98 12.06
C VAL A 90 6.61 4.53 13.09
N ASP A 91 6.15 4.85 14.30
CA ASP A 91 7.01 5.41 15.34
C ASP A 91 7.31 4.44 16.50
N ALA A 92 6.77 3.22 16.42
CA ALA A 92 6.94 2.11 17.36
C ALA A 92 6.37 2.42 18.76
N ASP A 93 5.25 3.15 18.84
CA ASP A 93 4.53 3.40 20.10
C ASP A 93 3.45 2.37 20.41
N GLY A 94 3.21 1.42 19.48
CA GLY A 94 2.23 0.34 19.58
C GLY A 94 0.85 0.72 19.05
N LYS A 95 0.71 1.85 18.38
CA LYS A 95 -0.52 2.30 17.75
C LYS A 95 -0.26 2.62 16.28
N ASP A 96 -1.31 2.57 15.49
CA ASP A 96 -1.18 2.79 14.04
C ASP A 96 -1.28 4.27 13.67
N GLU A 97 -0.40 4.71 12.77
CA GLU A 97 -0.50 5.95 12.02
C GLU A 97 -1.20 5.72 10.68
N ILE A 98 -1.71 6.80 10.12
CA ILE A 98 -2.35 6.80 8.79
C ILE A 98 -1.42 7.46 7.80
N ILE A 99 -0.85 6.65 6.91
CA ILE A 99 -0.01 7.09 5.80
C ILE A 99 -0.92 7.38 4.60
N PHE A 100 -1.07 8.66 4.28
CA PHE A 100 -1.94 9.09 3.19
C PHE A 100 -1.12 9.85 2.14
N GLY A 101 -0.45 9.09 1.27
CA GLY A 101 0.47 9.64 0.27
C GLY A 101 1.70 10.28 0.90
N ALA A 102 1.97 11.53 0.51
CA ALA A 102 3.11 12.31 0.97
C ALA A 102 2.98 12.86 2.40
N MET A 103 1.91 12.47 3.13
CA MET A 103 1.70 12.85 4.53
C MET A 103 1.45 11.66 5.43
N VAL A 104 1.75 11.83 6.73
CA VAL A 104 1.40 10.89 7.79
C VAL A 104 0.65 11.63 8.89
N VAL A 105 -0.45 11.03 9.36
CA VAL A 105 -1.25 11.51 10.49
C VAL A 105 -1.13 10.50 11.62
N ASP A 106 -0.75 10.99 12.79
CA ASP A 106 -0.52 10.27 14.02
C ASP A 106 -1.85 9.71 14.62
N ASP A 107 -1.76 8.65 15.44
CA ASP A 107 -2.85 7.98 16.13
C ASP A 107 -3.80 8.93 16.87
N ASN A 108 -3.25 10.05 17.31
CA ASN A 108 -3.96 11.12 18.05
C ASN A 108 -4.67 12.15 17.15
N GLY A 109 -4.58 12.00 15.82
CA GLY A 109 -5.21 12.89 14.84
C GLY A 109 -4.45 14.16 14.53
N LYS A 110 -3.20 14.27 14.95
CA LYS A 110 -2.30 15.36 14.56
C LYS A 110 -1.46 14.95 13.35
N GLY A 111 -1.10 15.89 12.50
CA GLY A 111 -0.16 15.61 11.43
C GLY A 111 1.23 15.31 11.98
N LEU A 112 1.79 14.14 11.67
CA LEU A 112 3.14 13.75 12.09
C LEU A 112 4.18 14.45 11.21
N HIS A 113 4.13 14.20 9.91
CA HIS A 113 4.99 14.87 8.94
C HIS A 113 4.35 14.95 7.54
N SER A 114 4.93 15.76 6.68
CA SER A 114 4.60 15.87 5.25
C SER A 114 5.88 16.14 4.47
N THR A 115 6.07 15.42 3.36
CA THR A 115 7.21 15.66 2.45
C THR A 115 7.02 16.91 1.58
N GLY A 116 5.79 17.37 1.43
CA GLY A 116 5.47 18.48 0.52
C GLY A 116 5.53 18.11 -0.97
N LEU A 117 5.71 16.82 -1.32
CA LEU A 117 5.86 16.38 -2.71
C LEU A 117 4.55 16.32 -3.47
N GLY A 118 3.41 16.44 -2.78
CA GLY A 118 2.10 16.52 -3.42
C GLY A 118 1.42 15.16 -3.58
N HIS A 119 0.39 15.16 -4.43
CA HIS A 119 -0.41 13.99 -4.73
C HIS A 119 0.39 12.90 -5.44
N GLY A 120 0.05 11.64 -5.18
CA GLY A 120 0.63 10.46 -5.82
C GLY A 120 -0.38 9.34 -6.02
N ASP A 121 0.05 8.28 -6.71
CA ASP A 121 -0.83 7.19 -7.15
C ASP A 121 -0.62 5.90 -6.37
N ALA A 122 0.62 5.48 -6.16
CA ALA A 122 0.96 4.20 -5.57
C ALA A 122 1.84 4.38 -4.33
N LEU A 123 1.59 3.57 -3.31
CA LEU A 123 2.20 3.69 -1.99
C LEU A 123 2.43 2.29 -1.41
N HIS A 124 3.65 2.00 -0.95
CA HIS A 124 4.01 0.76 -0.26
C HIS A 124 4.70 1.09 1.07
N VAL A 125 4.24 0.47 2.15
CA VAL A 125 4.78 0.67 3.50
C VAL A 125 5.10 -0.68 4.12
N SER A 126 6.34 -0.89 4.52
CA SER A 126 6.84 -2.08 5.20
C SER A 126 8.24 -1.80 5.76
N ASP A 127 8.85 -2.76 6.42
CA ASP A 127 10.30 -2.86 6.56
C ASP A 127 10.87 -3.24 5.18
N LEU A 128 11.07 -2.23 4.33
CA LEU A 128 11.52 -2.41 2.95
C LEU A 128 13.05 -2.53 2.87
N ASP A 129 13.76 -1.94 3.83
CA ASP A 129 15.23 -1.97 3.96
C ASP A 129 15.62 -2.56 5.32
N PRO A 130 15.82 -3.89 5.45
CA PRO A 130 16.11 -4.55 6.72
C PRO A 130 17.46 -4.15 7.34
N ASP A 131 18.28 -3.37 6.65
CA ASP A 131 19.51 -2.77 7.19
C ASP A 131 19.24 -1.46 7.94
N ARG A 132 18.04 -0.90 7.83
CA ARG A 132 17.59 0.29 8.55
C ARG A 132 16.60 -0.08 9.67
N PRO A 133 16.60 0.60 10.80
CA PRO A 133 15.57 0.38 11.81
C PRO A 133 14.28 1.11 11.46
N GLY A 134 13.14 0.44 11.60
CA GLY A 134 11.82 1.01 11.36
C GLY A 134 11.20 0.59 10.04
N LEU A 135 10.27 1.38 9.55
CA LEU A 135 9.58 1.14 8.29
C LEU A 135 9.97 2.19 7.27
N GLU A 136 9.90 1.83 6.00
CA GLU A 136 10.05 2.75 4.88
C GLU A 136 8.77 2.84 4.06
N ILE A 137 8.70 3.91 3.30
CA ILE A 137 7.64 4.18 2.35
C ILE A 137 8.25 4.36 0.96
N PHE A 138 7.81 3.54 0.01
CA PHE A 138 8.02 3.78 -1.41
C PHE A 138 6.76 4.40 -2.00
N ASP A 139 6.87 5.56 -2.63
CA ASP A 139 5.74 6.37 -3.07
C ASP A 139 5.96 6.91 -4.49
N ILE A 140 4.90 6.88 -5.29
CA ILE A 140 4.88 7.32 -6.70
C ILE A 140 4.08 8.61 -6.78
N GLN A 141 4.71 9.70 -7.24
CA GLN A 141 4.13 11.03 -7.28
C GLN A 141 3.70 11.40 -8.72
N GLU A 142 2.49 11.87 -8.88
CA GLU A 142 1.98 12.38 -10.17
C GLU A 142 2.58 13.73 -10.53
N ARG A 143 3.89 13.75 -10.81
CA ARG A 143 4.59 15.00 -11.13
C ARG A 143 5.74 14.76 -12.10
N PHE A 144 6.10 15.82 -12.85
CA PHE A 144 7.19 15.81 -13.84
C PHE A 144 8.34 16.68 -13.38
N ASP A 145 9.06 16.22 -12.37
CA ASP A 145 10.25 16.88 -11.83
C ASP A 145 11.20 15.87 -11.19
N ASP A 146 11.95 16.30 -10.17
CA ASP A 146 12.99 15.50 -9.52
C ASP A 146 12.48 14.40 -8.58
N ALA A 147 11.17 14.32 -8.36
CA ALA A 147 10.55 13.40 -7.41
C ALA A 147 9.32 12.67 -7.95
N GLY A 148 9.40 12.07 -9.14
CA GLY A 148 8.36 11.20 -9.69
C GLY A 148 8.20 9.90 -8.92
N ALA A 149 9.24 9.43 -8.25
CA ALA A 149 9.19 8.37 -7.24
C ALA A 149 10.16 8.68 -6.12
N HIS A 150 9.86 8.27 -4.90
CA HIS A 150 10.77 8.41 -3.78
C HIS A 150 10.63 7.29 -2.75
N PHE A 151 11.70 7.11 -2.01
CA PHE A 151 11.81 6.18 -0.89
C PHE A 151 12.18 6.99 0.35
N ARG A 152 11.43 6.83 1.44
CA ARG A 152 11.58 7.64 2.64
C ARG A 152 11.42 6.85 3.91
N ASP A 153 11.99 7.35 4.98
CA ASP A 153 11.74 6.90 6.34
C ASP A 153 10.28 7.18 6.74
N ALA A 154 9.58 6.15 7.22
CA ALA A 154 8.15 6.26 7.51
C ALA A 154 7.86 7.12 8.76
N LYS A 155 8.76 7.10 9.77
CA LYS A 155 8.61 7.84 11.02
C LYS A 155 8.86 9.34 10.84
N THR A 156 9.92 9.68 10.11
CA THR A 156 10.42 11.07 10.03
C THR A 156 9.97 11.79 8.76
N GLY A 157 9.63 11.04 7.70
CA GLY A 157 9.39 11.59 6.37
C GLY A 157 10.65 11.99 5.61
N GLU A 158 11.85 11.71 6.15
CA GLU A 158 13.13 11.99 5.49
C GLU A 158 13.24 11.20 4.19
N VAL A 159 13.45 11.90 3.08
CA VAL A 159 13.62 11.27 1.76
C VAL A 159 15.02 10.70 1.66
N ILE A 160 15.10 9.37 1.56
CA ILE A 160 16.35 8.61 1.46
C ILE A 160 16.88 8.71 0.02
N TRP A 161 16.00 8.48 -0.96
CA TRP A 161 16.30 8.71 -2.37
C TRP A 161 15.04 9.09 -3.15
N LYS A 162 15.23 9.71 -4.31
CA LYS A 162 14.17 10.05 -5.25
C LYS A 162 14.62 9.87 -6.70
N LYS A 163 13.67 9.69 -7.61
CA LYS A 163 13.90 9.55 -9.05
C LYS A 163 13.15 10.63 -9.81
N PRO A 164 13.84 11.32 -10.73
CA PRO A 164 13.20 12.30 -11.56
C PRO A 164 12.24 11.62 -12.55
N SER A 165 11.14 12.28 -12.85
CA SER A 165 10.21 11.92 -13.91
C SER A 165 10.32 12.90 -15.06
N ILE A 166 10.07 12.40 -16.27
CA ILE A 166 10.11 13.19 -17.49
C ILE A 166 8.73 13.04 -18.16
N LYS A 167 8.18 14.12 -18.66
CA LYS A 167 6.92 14.09 -19.40
C LYS A 167 7.06 13.18 -20.62
N ALA A 168 6.25 12.13 -20.65
CA ALA A 168 6.20 11.17 -21.75
C ALA A 168 4.94 11.43 -22.58
N GLY A 169 5.09 12.00 -23.75
CA GLY A 169 3.95 12.33 -24.61
C GLY A 169 3.13 13.51 -24.05
N ASP A 170 1.82 13.45 -24.26
CA ASP A 170 0.86 14.48 -23.87
C ASP A 170 -0.06 14.08 -22.72
N ASP A 171 0.27 13.00 -21.97
CA ASP A 171 -0.59 12.49 -20.92
C ASP A 171 -0.74 13.44 -19.71
N GLY A 172 0.24 14.24 -19.42
CA GLY A 172 0.16 15.32 -18.44
C GLY A 172 0.08 14.88 -16.97
N GLU A 173 0.07 13.59 -16.67
CA GLU A 173 -0.24 13.05 -15.34
C GLU A 173 0.98 12.58 -14.54
N GLY A 174 2.11 12.33 -15.17
CA GLY A 174 3.29 11.79 -14.49
C GLY A 174 3.26 10.26 -14.30
N PRO A 175 4.16 9.70 -13.49
CA PRO A 175 4.17 8.26 -13.21
C PRO A 175 2.98 7.89 -12.33
N GLY A 176 2.22 6.88 -12.74
CA GLY A 176 0.97 6.51 -12.07
C GLY A 176 1.02 5.18 -11.32
N ARG A 177 2.12 4.43 -11.40
CA ARG A 177 2.21 3.10 -10.77
C ARG A 177 3.63 2.73 -10.42
N GLY A 178 3.75 1.92 -9.39
CA GLY A 178 4.99 1.30 -8.96
C GLY A 178 4.73 0.18 -7.98
N LEU A 179 5.73 -0.62 -7.73
CA LEU A 179 5.70 -1.71 -6.77
C LEU A 179 7.05 -1.78 -6.05
N SER A 180 7.02 -2.16 -4.79
CA SER A 180 8.21 -2.42 -3.97
C SER A 180 8.04 -3.74 -3.25
N ILE A 181 8.82 -4.75 -3.66
CA ILE A 181 8.83 -6.12 -3.11
C ILE A 181 10.20 -6.75 -3.34
N ASP A 182 10.58 -7.75 -2.55
CA ASP A 182 11.80 -8.52 -2.75
C ASP A 182 11.63 -9.53 -3.90
N ILE A 183 12.43 -9.35 -4.98
CA ILE A 183 12.41 -10.19 -6.17
C ILE A 183 13.80 -10.58 -6.69
N ASP A 184 14.86 -10.05 -6.08
CA ASP A 184 16.25 -10.33 -6.52
C ASP A 184 17.14 -10.66 -5.31
N PRO A 185 17.45 -11.94 -5.07
CA PRO A 185 18.20 -12.37 -3.87
C PRO A 185 19.67 -11.91 -3.83
N ARG A 186 20.14 -11.21 -4.84
CA ARG A 186 21.49 -10.63 -4.88
C ARG A 186 21.56 -9.28 -4.12
N HIS A 187 20.41 -8.71 -3.80
CA HIS A 187 20.29 -7.42 -3.12
C HIS A 187 19.38 -7.58 -1.92
N GLN A 188 19.85 -7.23 -0.74
CA GLN A 188 19.04 -7.33 0.46
C GLN A 188 18.01 -6.19 0.53
N GLY A 189 16.77 -6.55 0.85
CA GLY A 189 15.63 -5.64 0.92
C GLY A 189 14.79 -5.66 -0.36
N HIS A 190 13.82 -4.78 -0.43
CA HIS A 190 12.90 -4.73 -1.55
C HIS A 190 13.51 -4.05 -2.77
N GLU A 191 13.25 -4.60 -3.95
CA GLU A 191 13.38 -3.89 -5.20
C GLU A 191 12.16 -3.02 -5.46
N SER A 192 12.42 -1.85 -6.04
CA SER A 192 11.38 -0.88 -6.42
C SER A 192 11.45 -0.55 -7.90
N TRP A 193 10.30 -0.45 -8.55
CA TRP A 193 10.20 -0.02 -9.95
C TRP A 193 8.91 0.75 -10.21
N VAL A 194 8.90 1.50 -11.31
CA VAL A 194 7.86 2.45 -11.67
C VAL A 194 7.39 2.21 -13.09
N PHE A 195 6.14 2.49 -13.35
CA PHE A 195 5.55 2.52 -14.68
C PHE A 195 5.16 3.95 -15.08
N GLY A 196 5.75 4.41 -16.17
CA GLY A 196 5.46 5.72 -16.74
C GLY A 196 6.55 6.77 -16.51
N ALA A 197 6.38 7.91 -17.14
CA ALA A 197 7.22 9.12 -17.04
C ALA A 197 8.73 8.88 -17.18
N GLN A 198 9.11 7.87 -17.96
CA GLN A 198 10.50 7.49 -18.28
C GLN A 198 11.35 7.10 -17.05
N ILE A 199 10.74 6.79 -15.91
CA ILE A 199 11.45 6.16 -14.80
C ILE A 199 11.57 4.67 -15.15
N THR A 200 12.77 4.24 -15.54
CA THR A 200 13.02 2.88 -16.04
C THR A 200 14.05 2.15 -15.20
N GLY A 201 13.93 0.82 -15.19
CA GLY A 201 14.82 -0.07 -14.47
C GLY A 201 14.33 -0.49 -13.11
N LEU A 202 15.15 -1.30 -12.45
CA LEU A 202 14.91 -1.84 -11.12
C LEU A 202 15.87 -1.17 -10.13
N PHE A 203 15.36 -0.72 -8.99
CA PHE A 203 16.13 0.00 -7.99
C PHE A 203 16.16 -0.78 -6.67
N ASN A 204 17.32 -0.84 -6.03
CA ASN A 204 17.46 -1.39 -4.68
C ASN A 204 17.04 -0.36 -3.60
N THR A 205 17.12 -0.75 -2.32
CA THR A 205 16.75 0.10 -1.16
C THR A 205 17.55 1.41 -1.07
N LYS A 206 18.73 1.47 -1.68
CA LYS A 206 19.60 2.68 -1.72
C LYS A 206 19.31 3.56 -2.94
N GLY A 207 18.35 3.16 -3.79
CA GLY A 207 18.03 3.85 -5.03
C GLY A 207 19.05 3.64 -6.14
N GLU A 208 19.96 2.69 -6.03
CA GLU A 208 20.86 2.32 -7.09
C GLU A 208 20.11 1.50 -8.14
N LYS A 209 20.30 1.83 -9.41
CA LYS A 209 19.71 1.05 -10.51
C LYS A 209 20.50 -0.24 -10.66
N ILE A 210 19.90 -1.37 -10.34
CA ILE A 210 20.50 -2.70 -10.39
C ILE A 210 20.23 -3.46 -11.69
N SER A 211 19.22 -3.02 -12.46
CA SER A 211 18.93 -3.52 -13.80
C SER A 211 18.32 -2.41 -14.66
N GLU A 212 18.62 -2.40 -15.95
CA GLU A 212 17.93 -1.55 -16.93
C GLU A 212 16.51 -2.04 -17.26
N LYS A 213 16.21 -3.29 -16.92
CA LYS A 213 14.89 -3.89 -17.07
C LYS A 213 14.19 -3.98 -15.72
N ASN A 214 12.88 -4.09 -15.77
CA ASN A 214 12.02 -4.32 -14.62
C ASN A 214 10.88 -5.28 -15.00
N PRO A 215 10.18 -5.87 -14.02
CA PRO A 215 9.01 -6.70 -14.28
C PRO A 215 7.97 -5.98 -15.16
N ARG A 216 7.24 -6.75 -15.96
CA ARG A 216 6.20 -6.19 -16.87
C ARG A 216 4.95 -5.68 -16.18
N SER A 217 4.81 -5.96 -14.90
CA SER A 217 3.65 -5.58 -14.08
C SER A 217 4.10 -4.88 -12.82
N CYS A 218 3.29 -3.96 -12.32
CA CYS A 218 3.45 -3.28 -11.05
C CYS A 218 2.09 -3.11 -10.34
N ASN A 219 1.12 -3.97 -10.65
CA ASN A 219 -0.24 -3.84 -10.14
C ASN A 219 -0.41 -4.51 -8.78
N PHE A 220 0.09 -5.74 -8.62
CA PHE A 220 -0.10 -6.51 -7.39
C PHE A 220 0.97 -7.59 -7.22
N ALA A 221 1.09 -8.13 -6.02
CA ALA A 221 2.04 -9.19 -5.69
C ALA A 221 1.42 -10.22 -4.73
N VAL A 222 2.02 -11.42 -4.68
CA VAL A 222 1.56 -12.55 -3.88
C VAL A 222 2.75 -13.43 -3.52
N PHE A 223 2.80 -13.97 -2.30
CA PHE A 223 3.69 -15.07 -1.96
C PHE A 223 3.10 -16.38 -2.45
N TRP A 224 3.64 -16.95 -3.54
CA TRP A 224 3.00 -18.05 -4.24
C TRP A 224 3.82 -19.33 -4.28
N ASP A 225 5.07 -19.24 -4.69
CA ASP A 225 5.89 -20.43 -4.84
C ASP A 225 6.55 -20.91 -3.53
N GLY A 226 7.58 -21.71 -3.58
CA GLY A 226 8.16 -22.31 -2.39
C GLY A 226 9.29 -21.52 -1.76
N ASP A 227 9.77 -20.46 -2.38
CA ASP A 227 10.80 -19.58 -1.84
C ASP A 227 10.18 -18.31 -1.21
N ILE A 228 11.04 -17.43 -0.68
CA ILE A 228 10.59 -16.23 0.06
C ILE A 228 10.62 -14.94 -0.77
N LEU A 229 11.00 -15.04 -2.05
CA LEU A 229 10.84 -13.94 -3.00
C LEU A 229 9.37 -13.84 -3.41
N ARG A 230 8.90 -12.63 -3.66
CA ARG A 230 7.50 -12.40 -3.93
C ARG A 230 7.19 -12.44 -5.42
N GLU A 231 6.10 -13.09 -5.81
CA GLU A 231 5.62 -13.15 -7.19
C GLU A 231 4.72 -11.97 -7.52
N LEU A 232 4.62 -11.69 -8.83
CA LEU A 232 3.74 -10.68 -9.41
C LEU A 232 2.37 -11.29 -9.66
N LEU A 233 1.32 -10.61 -9.21
CA LEU A 233 -0.06 -10.94 -9.56
C LEU A 233 -0.63 -9.84 -10.45
N ASN A 234 -0.99 -10.19 -11.68
CA ASN A 234 -1.55 -9.26 -12.65
C ASN A 234 -2.72 -9.88 -13.39
N GLY A 235 -3.91 -9.36 -13.16
CA GLY A 235 -5.13 -9.94 -13.71
C GLY A 235 -5.41 -11.32 -13.15
N ASN A 236 -5.28 -12.35 -13.98
CA ASN A 236 -5.44 -13.76 -13.60
C ASN A 236 -4.12 -14.54 -13.66
N THR A 237 -2.98 -13.86 -13.72
CA THR A 237 -1.69 -14.50 -13.94
C THR A 237 -0.75 -14.21 -12.78
N VAL A 238 -0.13 -15.27 -12.24
CA VAL A 238 1.01 -15.19 -11.32
C VAL A 238 2.29 -15.37 -12.14
N SER A 239 3.24 -14.46 -11.95
CA SER A 239 4.52 -14.47 -12.68
C SER A 239 5.66 -14.19 -11.71
N LYS A 240 6.85 -14.71 -12.02
CA LYS A 240 8.06 -14.49 -11.24
C LYS A 240 9.08 -13.69 -12.04
N TRP A 241 9.78 -12.78 -11.38
CA TRP A 241 10.95 -12.15 -11.92
C TRP A 241 12.12 -13.14 -11.94
N ASN A 242 12.65 -13.38 -13.12
CA ASN A 242 13.87 -14.16 -13.28
C ASN A 242 15.06 -13.19 -13.29
N TRP A 243 15.67 -13.01 -12.14
CA TRP A 243 16.75 -12.05 -11.94
C TRP A 243 18.04 -12.40 -12.70
N GLU A 244 18.27 -13.68 -13.05
CA GLU A 244 19.42 -14.08 -13.86
C GLU A 244 19.26 -13.68 -15.34
N LYS A 245 18.05 -13.85 -15.88
CA LYS A 245 17.74 -13.55 -17.29
C LYS A 245 17.12 -12.17 -17.49
N GLU A 246 16.75 -11.53 -16.40
CA GLU A 246 16.00 -10.27 -16.40
C GLU A 246 14.71 -10.36 -17.24
N THR A 247 13.92 -11.39 -16.98
CA THR A 247 12.65 -11.68 -17.65
C THR A 247 11.55 -11.92 -16.62
N THR A 248 10.31 -11.74 -17.05
CA THR A 248 9.13 -12.12 -16.26
C THR A 248 8.59 -13.42 -16.80
N ASP A 249 8.68 -14.48 -15.99
CA ASP A 249 8.27 -15.83 -16.36
C ASP A 249 6.89 -16.13 -15.75
N SER A 250 5.94 -16.65 -16.56
CA SER A 250 4.61 -17.02 -16.04
C SER A 250 4.70 -18.33 -15.26
N LEU A 251 4.16 -18.33 -14.03
CA LEU A 251 4.09 -19.53 -13.18
C LEU A 251 2.71 -20.18 -13.19
N PHE A 252 1.65 -19.37 -13.18
CA PHE A 252 0.28 -19.86 -13.06
C PHE A 252 -0.69 -18.92 -13.76
N VAL A 253 -1.69 -19.50 -14.42
CA VAL A 253 -2.81 -18.78 -15.02
C VAL A 253 -4.12 -19.30 -14.44
N ALA A 254 -4.89 -18.44 -13.80
CA ALA A 254 -6.21 -18.75 -13.24
C ALA A 254 -7.25 -18.76 -14.36
N GLU A 255 -7.34 -19.86 -15.11
CA GLU A 255 -8.25 -19.99 -16.24
C GLU A 255 -9.72 -19.73 -15.85
N GLY A 256 -10.40 -18.87 -16.59
CA GLY A 256 -11.77 -18.46 -16.32
C GLY A 256 -11.92 -17.53 -15.10
N GLY A 257 -10.82 -17.12 -14.47
CA GLY A 257 -10.79 -16.06 -13.47
C GLY A 257 -10.60 -14.69 -14.10
N ALA A 258 -11.16 -13.66 -13.48
CA ALA A 258 -11.02 -12.27 -13.91
C ALA A 258 -10.82 -11.33 -12.71
N SER A 259 -9.86 -10.44 -12.85
CA SER A 259 -9.61 -9.37 -11.87
C SER A 259 -10.74 -8.34 -11.85
N ASN A 260 -10.76 -7.55 -10.81
CA ASN A 260 -11.56 -6.34 -10.72
C ASN A 260 -10.78 -5.17 -11.33
N ASN A 261 -11.43 -4.03 -11.56
CA ASN A 261 -10.78 -2.80 -11.98
C ASN A 261 -9.78 -2.99 -13.14
N GLY A 262 -10.26 -2.97 -14.38
CA GLY A 262 -9.54 -3.31 -15.62
C GLY A 262 -8.04 -2.94 -15.65
N THR A 263 -7.69 -1.65 -15.56
CA THR A 263 -6.29 -1.21 -15.68
C THR A 263 -5.44 -1.48 -14.44
N LYS A 264 -6.04 -1.60 -13.26
CA LYS A 264 -5.33 -1.91 -12.01
C LYS A 264 -5.23 -3.42 -11.75
N SER A 265 -6.02 -4.21 -12.46
CA SER A 265 -5.95 -5.69 -12.48
C SER A 265 -5.94 -6.34 -11.10
N THR A 266 -6.79 -5.83 -10.21
CA THR A 266 -6.79 -6.19 -8.80
C THR A 266 -7.54 -7.49 -8.52
N PRO A 267 -7.06 -8.34 -7.61
CA PRO A 267 -7.85 -9.47 -7.12
C PRO A 267 -9.07 -8.97 -6.32
N ALA A 268 -10.07 -9.82 -6.13
CA ALA A 268 -11.16 -9.54 -5.19
C ALA A 268 -10.65 -9.53 -3.74
N LEU A 269 -9.67 -10.36 -3.44
CA LEU A 269 -8.94 -10.43 -2.17
C LEU A 269 -7.61 -11.13 -2.40
N SER A 270 -6.56 -10.76 -1.66
CA SER A 270 -5.33 -11.54 -1.50
C SER A 270 -4.88 -11.50 -0.05
N ALA A 271 -4.63 -12.67 0.53
CA ALA A 271 -4.15 -12.81 1.90
C ALA A 271 -3.67 -14.24 2.17
N ASP A 272 -2.90 -14.42 3.24
CA ASP A 272 -2.63 -15.73 3.85
C ASP A 272 -3.91 -16.27 4.54
N LEU A 273 -4.85 -16.79 3.72
CA LEU A 273 -6.17 -17.23 4.19
C LEU A 273 -6.11 -18.59 4.89
N PHE A 274 -5.19 -19.46 4.49
CA PHE A 274 -5.08 -20.82 5.04
C PHE A 274 -4.02 -20.94 6.13
N GLY A 275 -3.29 -19.85 6.41
CA GLY A 275 -2.41 -19.76 7.56
C GLY A 275 -1.08 -20.49 7.39
N ASP A 276 -0.61 -20.66 6.17
CA ASP A 276 0.66 -21.29 5.85
C ASP A 276 1.75 -20.32 5.37
N TRP A 277 1.51 -19.01 5.53
CA TRP A 277 2.27 -17.82 5.14
C TRP A 277 2.20 -17.47 3.64
N ARG A 278 1.97 -18.44 2.78
CA ARG A 278 1.74 -18.14 1.37
C ARG A 278 0.35 -17.57 1.20
N GLU A 279 0.21 -16.72 0.19
CA GLU A 279 -1.03 -15.97 0.01
C GLU A 279 -1.94 -16.67 -0.99
N GLU A 280 -3.19 -16.82 -0.63
CA GLU A 280 -4.25 -17.09 -1.57
C GLU A 280 -4.70 -15.80 -2.21
N PHE A 281 -5.17 -15.92 -3.45
CA PHE A 281 -5.87 -14.82 -4.10
C PHE A 281 -7.23 -15.25 -4.62
N MET A 282 -8.18 -14.34 -4.57
CA MET A 282 -9.55 -14.57 -4.99
C MET A 282 -9.87 -13.75 -6.23
N LEU A 283 -10.43 -14.41 -7.24
CA LEU A 283 -10.94 -13.76 -8.45
C LEU A 283 -12.43 -14.10 -8.64
N ARG A 284 -13.15 -13.18 -9.26
CA ARG A 284 -14.47 -13.51 -9.80
C ARG A 284 -14.31 -14.40 -11.03
N SER A 285 -15.29 -15.25 -11.33
CA SER A 285 -15.36 -15.90 -12.63
C SER A 285 -15.68 -14.88 -13.74
N THR A 286 -15.27 -15.19 -14.99
CA THR A 286 -15.52 -14.30 -16.13
C THR A 286 -17.00 -14.03 -16.37
N ASP A 287 -17.90 -14.96 -15.99
CA ASP A 287 -19.35 -14.82 -16.06
C ASP A 287 -19.99 -14.20 -14.81
N ASN A 288 -19.19 -13.80 -13.83
CA ASN A 288 -19.58 -13.18 -12.54
C ASN A 288 -20.51 -14.04 -11.65
N LYS A 289 -20.48 -15.36 -11.78
CA LYS A 289 -21.33 -16.25 -10.95
C LYS A 289 -20.62 -16.84 -9.75
N GLU A 290 -19.29 -16.82 -9.73
CA GLU A 290 -18.46 -17.44 -8.70
C GLU A 290 -17.37 -16.49 -8.21
N LEU A 291 -17.00 -16.66 -6.95
CA LEU A 291 -15.70 -16.23 -6.42
C LEU A 291 -14.85 -17.48 -6.25
N ARG A 292 -13.67 -17.47 -6.85
CA ARG A 292 -12.74 -18.59 -6.86
C ARG A 292 -11.51 -18.23 -6.04
N ILE A 293 -11.18 -19.06 -5.08
CA ILE A 293 -9.96 -18.96 -4.29
C ILE A 293 -8.91 -19.86 -4.94
N TYR A 294 -7.75 -19.29 -5.20
CA TYR A 294 -6.60 -19.98 -5.75
C TYR A 294 -5.54 -20.09 -4.67
N THR A 295 -5.04 -21.29 -4.45
CA THR A 295 -3.95 -21.61 -3.52
C THR A 295 -2.89 -22.40 -4.25
N THR A 296 -1.67 -22.39 -3.74
CA THR A 296 -0.55 -23.15 -4.29
C THR A 296 -0.38 -24.50 -3.57
N THR A 297 0.07 -25.50 -4.31
CA THR A 297 0.49 -26.80 -3.77
C THR A 297 2.01 -27.00 -3.83
N ILE A 298 2.76 -25.98 -4.21
CA ILE A 298 4.22 -26.05 -4.31
C ILE A 298 4.80 -26.24 -2.91
N PRO A 299 5.66 -27.26 -2.67
CA PRO A 299 6.27 -27.46 -1.36
C PRO A 299 7.24 -26.32 -1.00
N THR A 300 7.27 -25.96 0.30
CA THR A 300 8.22 -24.97 0.84
C THR A 300 8.97 -25.54 2.04
N LYS A 301 10.21 -25.07 2.23
CA LYS A 301 11.04 -25.35 3.42
C LYS A 301 10.82 -24.31 4.52
N HIS A 302 10.29 -23.14 4.17
CA HIS A 302 10.08 -22.03 5.09
C HIS A 302 8.87 -22.30 5.99
N ARG A 303 8.98 -21.87 7.25
CA ARG A 303 7.94 -22.04 8.26
C ARG A 303 7.83 -20.76 9.07
N PHE A 304 6.75 -20.04 8.83
CA PHE A 304 6.39 -18.82 9.54
C PHE A 304 5.05 -19.02 10.26
N TYR A 305 4.78 -18.19 11.25
CA TYR A 305 3.41 -17.98 11.69
C TYR A 305 2.63 -17.32 10.57
N THR A 306 1.32 -17.54 10.53
CA THR A 306 0.47 -16.85 9.55
C THR A 306 0.65 -15.33 9.67
N PHE A 307 0.77 -14.67 8.53
CA PHE A 307 0.89 -13.21 8.47
C PHE A 307 -0.34 -12.49 9.06
N MET A 308 -1.47 -13.19 9.20
CA MET A 308 -2.66 -12.68 9.88
C MET A 308 -2.44 -12.34 11.37
N HIS A 309 -1.34 -12.79 11.98
CA HIS A 309 -0.95 -12.34 13.31
C HIS A 309 -0.28 -10.98 13.32
N ASP A 310 0.25 -10.53 12.20
CA ASP A 310 0.78 -9.17 12.08
C ASP A 310 -0.36 -8.15 11.94
N PRO A 311 -0.47 -7.16 12.85
CA PRO A 311 -1.53 -6.17 12.79
C PRO A 311 -1.54 -5.38 11.49
N GLN A 312 -0.38 -4.94 10.99
CA GLN A 312 -0.26 -4.18 9.75
C GLN A 312 -0.77 -4.99 8.56
N TYR A 313 -0.32 -6.23 8.40
CA TYR A 313 -0.79 -7.12 7.34
C TYR A 313 -2.30 -7.34 7.40
N ARG A 314 -2.83 -7.58 8.60
CA ARG A 314 -4.26 -7.84 8.80
C ARG A 314 -5.14 -6.63 8.44
N VAL A 315 -4.75 -5.43 8.80
CA VAL A 315 -5.53 -4.23 8.43
C VAL A 315 -5.39 -3.89 6.95
N ALA A 316 -4.26 -4.23 6.33
CA ALA A 316 -4.05 -4.03 4.90
C ALA A 316 -5.05 -4.80 4.04
N ILE A 317 -5.50 -5.98 4.48
CA ILE A 317 -6.53 -6.75 3.80
C ILE A 317 -7.87 -6.00 3.77
N ALA A 318 -8.20 -5.25 4.82
CA ALA A 318 -9.45 -4.49 4.89
C ALA A 318 -9.50 -3.32 3.89
N TRP A 319 -8.36 -2.72 3.54
CA TRP A 319 -8.31 -1.58 2.63
C TRP A 319 -7.67 -1.89 1.26
N GLN A 320 -7.19 -3.11 1.00
CA GLN A 320 -6.47 -3.44 -0.23
C GLN A 320 -7.26 -3.18 -1.53
N ASN A 321 -8.58 -3.09 -1.47
CA ASN A 321 -9.46 -2.83 -2.62
C ASN A 321 -10.14 -1.45 -2.57
N VAL A 322 -9.69 -0.57 -1.72
CA VAL A 322 -10.20 0.80 -1.63
C VAL A 322 -9.34 1.71 -2.50
N ALA A 323 -9.94 2.27 -3.57
CA ALA A 323 -9.25 3.08 -4.58
C ALA A 323 -8.16 2.27 -5.34
N TYR A 324 -6.94 2.77 -5.48
CA TYR A 324 -5.85 1.98 -6.04
C TYR A 324 -5.36 1.01 -4.98
N ASN A 325 -5.35 -0.26 -5.31
CA ASN A 325 -4.96 -1.26 -4.35
C ASN A 325 -3.48 -1.61 -4.44
N GLN A 326 -2.99 -2.14 -3.36
CA GLN A 326 -1.64 -2.64 -3.19
C GLN A 326 -1.69 -4.00 -2.49
N PRO A 327 -0.68 -4.85 -2.68
CA PRO A 327 -0.58 -6.09 -1.91
C PRO A 327 -0.46 -5.79 -0.41
N PRO A 328 -1.01 -6.64 0.46
CA PRO A 328 -0.80 -6.48 1.89
C PRO A 328 0.69 -6.67 2.22
N HIS A 329 1.24 -5.78 3.04
CA HIS A 329 2.62 -5.85 3.51
C HIS A 329 2.66 -6.14 5.02
N THR A 330 3.68 -6.89 5.43
CA THR A 330 3.99 -7.13 6.85
C THR A 330 4.71 -5.92 7.47
N SER A 331 4.66 -5.81 8.81
CA SER A 331 5.44 -4.83 9.57
C SER A 331 6.92 -5.21 9.73
N PHE A 332 7.34 -6.30 9.13
CA PHE A 332 8.70 -6.83 9.16
C PHE A 332 9.09 -7.32 7.77
N PHE A 333 10.37 -7.30 7.47
CA PHE A 333 10.90 -7.77 6.19
C PHE A 333 10.65 -9.27 5.98
N VAL A 334 10.12 -9.62 4.82
CA VAL A 334 10.01 -10.99 4.30
C VAL A 334 10.69 -11.05 2.95
N GLY A 335 11.81 -11.75 2.88
CA GLY A 335 12.62 -11.83 1.67
C GLY A 335 13.95 -12.53 1.92
N ASP A 336 14.82 -12.54 0.93
CA ASP A 336 16.13 -13.18 1.06
C ASP A 336 16.98 -12.52 2.13
N GLY A 337 17.69 -13.32 2.90
CA GLY A 337 18.49 -12.82 4.03
C GLY A 337 17.68 -12.37 5.26
N MET A 338 16.36 -12.57 5.28
CA MET A 338 15.51 -12.20 6.42
C MET A 338 15.93 -12.83 7.74
N LYS A 339 15.75 -12.09 8.83
CA LYS A 339 15.85 -12.62 10.18
C LYS A 339 14.59 -13.41 10.53
N GLN A 340 14.65 -14.22 11.59
CA GLN A 340 13.45 -14.88 12.13
C GLN A 340 12.37 -13.82 12.41
N PRO A 341 11.16 -13.97 11.85
CA PRO A 341 10.08 -13.04 12.12
C PRO A 341 9.76 -12.91 13.62
N PRO A 342 9.25 -11.77 14.07
CA PRO A 342 8.87 -11.60 15.45
C PRO A 342 7.83 -12.67 15.84
N ARG A 343 7.99 -13.24 17.03
CA ARG A 343 7.01 -14.20 17.54
C ARG A 343 5.72 -13.47 17.90
N PRO A 344 4.58 -13.81 17.28
CA PRO A 344 3.34 -13.11 17.59
C PRO A 344 2.87 -13.40 19.03
N ALA A 345 2.22 -12.42 19.64
CA ALA A 345 1.57 -12.56 20.94
C ALA A 345 0.27 -13.37 20.81
N ILE A 346 0.40 -14.70 20.81
CA ILE A 346 -0.75 -15.60 20.67
C ILE A 346 -1.31 -15.92 22.05
N SER A 347 -2.60 -15.60 22.27
CA SER A 347 -3.35 -16.02 23.44
C SER A 347 -4.47 -16.98 23.05
N THR A 348 -4.61 -18.10 23.76
CA THR A 348 -5.70 -19.04 23.57
C THR A 348 -6.82 -18.78 24.56
N ILE A 349 -8.04 -18.59 24.04
CA ILE A 349 -9.23 -18.50 24.90
C ILE A 349 -9.54 -19.90 25.42
N ARG A 350 -9.42 -20.09 26.73
CA ARG A 350 -9.92 -21.33 27.37
C ARG A 350 -11.45 -21.27 27.39
N VAL A 351 -12.11 -21.92 26.46
CA VAL A 351 -13.56 -22.14 26.53
C VAL A 351 -13.81 -23.07 27.70
N LYS A 352 -14.43 -22.57 28.79
CA LYS A 352 -14.99 -23.47 29.81
C LYS A 352 -16.05 -24.33 29.14
N ARG A 353 -15.78 -25.63 28.96
CA ARG A 353 -16.84 -26.60 28.60
C ARG A 353 -17.92 -26.49 29.68
N ARG A 354 -19.13 -26.10 29.26
CA ARG A 354 -20.33 -26.19 30.10
C ARG A 354 -20.74 -27.64 30.26
#